data_6783c993bed1550f6b2c8a3511a529ee
#
_entry.id   6783c993bed1550f6b2c8a3511a529ee
#
_cell.length_a   1.000
_cell.length_b   1.000
_cell.length_c   1.000
_cell.angle_alpha   90.00
_cell.angle_beta   90.00
_cell.angle_gamma   90.00
#
_symmetry.space_group_name_H-M   'P 1'
#
loop_
_entity.id
_entity.type
_entity.pdbx_description
1 polymer ?
#
loop_
_entity_poly.entity_id
_entity_poly.type
_entity_poly.pdbx_seq_one_letter_code
_entity_poly.pdbx_strand_id
1 'polypeptide(L)'
;PPSGDLVSRMVADVDTFADGLLMGFTQLFSGVLTILGTLLFMLSENVPITLVVVCITPLSLVVASFLAKRSYGYFQSQSAVRGEQTALVNEMIEGQKVVQAFGHEAESLTAFDEVNGRLQDVSLKAIFFSSLTNPATRFVNNIVYAGVGLVGAVYAVRGGITIGQLSVFLSYANQYTKPFNEISSVVTELQNALACAARVFDLLDADNQVP
;
A
#
# COMPACT_ATOMS: atom_id res chain seq x y z
N PRO A 1 -23.59 -19.73 -13.20
CA PRO A 1 -22.38 -19.10 -13.72
C PRO A 1 -21.75 -20.01 -14.77
N PRO A 2 -21.10 -19.46 -15.82
CA PRO A 2 -20.42 -20.28 -16.83
C PRO A 2 -19.31 -21.11 -16.18
N SER A 3 -19.16 -22.36 -16.64
CA SER A 3 -18.20 -23.33 -16.09
C SER A 3 -16.76 -22.79 -16.02
N GLY A 4 -16.36 -21.89 -16.93
CA GLY A 4 -15.07 -21.24 -16.93
C GLY A 4 -14.86 -20.27 -15.76
N ASP A 5 -15.88 -19.58 -15.28
CA ASP A 5 -15.82 -18.70 -14.11
C ASP A 5 -15.62 -19.53 -12.82
N LEU A 6 -16.29 -20.67 -12.70
CA LEU A 6 -16.12 -21.60 -11.58
C LEU A 6 -14.70 -22.17 -11.50
N VAL A 7 -14.16 -22.62 -12.62
CA VAL A 7 -12.78 -23.14 -12.68
C VAL A 7 -11.77 -22.04 -12.37
N SER A 8 -11.97 -20.83 -12.92
CA SER A 8 -11.09 -19.69 -12.62
C SER A 8 -11.09 -19.34 -11.12
N ARG A 9 -12.25 -19.33 -10.48
CA ARG A 9 -12.34 -19.08 -9.02
C ARG A 9 -11.69 -20.19 -8.21
N MET A 10 -11.93 -21.46 -8.57
CA MET A 10 -11.32 -22.58 -7.84
C MET A 10 -9.79 -22.60 -7.95
N VAL A 11 -9.23 -22.27 -9.08
CA VAL A 11 -7.76 -22.31 -9.27
C VAL A 11 -7.11 -21.02 -8.84
N ALA A 12 -7.51 -19.89 -9.41
CA ALA A 12 -6.83 -18.61 -9.18
C ALA A 12 -7.07 -18.05 -7.78
N ASP A 13 -8.27 -18.19 -7.21
CA ASP A 13 -8.57 -17.69 -5.87
C ASP A 13 -7.93 -18.57 -4.78
N VAL A 14 -7.85 -19.89 -4.99
CA VAL A 14 -7.17 -20.80 -4.06
C VAL A 14 -5.66 -20.56 -4.09
N ASP A 15 -5.05 -20.40 -5.26
CA ASP A 15 -3.63 -20.07 -5.38
C ASP A 15 -3.32 -18.70 -4.74
N THR A 16 -4.12 -17.68 -5.02
CA THR A 16 -3.96 -16.34 -4.41
C THR A 16 -4.13 -16.38 -2.89
N PHE A 17 -5.06 -17.18 -2.38
CA PHE A 17 -5.24 -17.39 -0.95
C PHE A 17 -4.03 -18.06 -0.32
N ALA A 18 -3.55 -19.16 -0.91
CA ALA A 18 -2.41 -19.92 -0.40
C ALA A 18 -1.12 -19.07 -0.40
N ASP A 19 -0.83 -18.42 -1.51
CA ASP A 19 0.35 -17.56 -1.67
C ASP A 19 0.27 -16.33 -0.75
N GLY A 20 -0.87 -15.67 -0.68
CA GLY A 20 -1.08 -14.49 0.15
C GLY A 20 -0.97 -14.81 1.65
N LEU A 21 -1.49 -15.97 2.09
CA LEU A 21 -1.28 -16.45 3.46
C LEU A 21 0.20 -16.74 3.74
N LEU A 22 0.85 -17.52 2.87
CA LEU A 22 2.24 -17.91 3.05
C LEU A 22 3.15 -16.68 3.09
N MET A 23 3.01 -15.76 2.14
CA MET A 23 3.78 -14.51 2.10
C MET A 23 3.46 -13.61 3.28
N GLY A 24 2.17 -13.41 3.59
CA GLY A 24 1.73 -12.57 4.70
C GLY A 24 2.25 -13.06 6.05
N PHE A 25 2.12 -14.36 6.34
CA PHE A 25 2.65 -14.95 7.57
C PHE A 25 4.18 -14.89 7.64
N THR A 26 4.86 -15.22 6.53
CA THR A 26 6.33 -15.19 6.48
C THR A 26 6.87 -13.79 6.73
N GLN A 27 6.30 -12.79 6.08
CA GLN A 27 6.71 -11.40 6.25
C GLN A 27 6.37 -10.87 7.64
N LEU A 28 5.20 -11.21 8.19
CA LEU A 28 4.80 -10.80 9.52
C LEU A 28 5.72 -11.40 10.59
N PHE A 29 5.97 -12.72 10.51
CA PHE A 29 6.84 -13.42 11.45
C PHE A 29 8.29 -12.92 11.36
N SER A 30 8.84 -12.82 10.16
CA SER A 30 10.17 -12.27 9.91
C SER A 30 10.29 -10.83 10.37
N GLY A 31 9.28 -9.99 10.11
CA GLY A 31 9.23 -8.60 10.55
C GLY A 31 9.23 -8.47 12.07
N VAL A 32 8.41 -9.25 12.77
CA VAL A 32 8.38 -9.26 14.25
C VAL A 32 9.71 -9.72 14.83
N LEU A 33 10.29 -10.81 14.30
CA LEU A 33 11.60 -11.30 14.75
C LEU A 33 12.71 -10.26 14.50
N THR A 34 12.68 -9.59 13.35
CA THR A 34 13.65 -8.55 13.01
C THR A 34 13.52 -7.36 13.98
N ILE A 35 12.30 -6.89 14.26
CA ILE A 35 12.07 -5.80 15.22
C ILE A 35 12.56 -6.19 16.61
N LEU A 36 12.15 -7.34 17.12
CA LEU A 36 12.54 -7.79 18.45
C LEU A 36 14.04 -8.04 18.55
N GLY A 37 14.62 -8.73 17.59
CA GLY A 37 16.05 -9.04 17.56
C GLY A 37 16.92 -7.78 17.47
N THR A 38 16.60 -6.89 16.53
CA THR A 38 17.35 -5.62 16.41
C THR A 38 17.20 -4.74 17.65
N LEU A 39 16.00 -4.67 18.23
CA LEU A 39 15.74 -3.91 19.45
C LEU A 39 16.57 -4.45 20.63
N LEU A 40 16.60 -5.77 20.83
CA LEU A 40 17.40 -6.39 21.88
C LEU A 40 18.90 -6.12 21.71
N PHE A 41 19.43 -6.25 20.49
CA PHE A 41 20.83 -5.95 20.22
C PHE A 41 21.16 -4.46 20.41
N MET A 42 20.28 -3.56 19.95
CA MET A 42 20.46 -2.12 20.17
C MET A 42 20.43 -1.74 21.64
N LEU A 43 19.53 -2.32 22.44
CA LEU A 43 19.45 -2.08 23.88
C LEU A 43 20.69 -2.59 24.61
N SER A 44 21.27 -3.71 24.18
CA SER A 44 22.50 -4.25 24.77
C SER A 44 23.73 -3.37 24.51
N GLU A 45 23.75 -2.64 23.40
CA GLU A 45 24.87 -1.77 23.03
C GLU A 45 24.76 -0.39 23.69
N ASN A 46 23.63 0.33 23.49
CA ASN A 46 23.47 1.68 24.06
C ASN A 46 22.00 2.09 24.14
N VAL A 47 21.45 2.20 25.35
CA VAL A 47 20.05 2.55 25.61
C VAL A 47 19.64 3.93 25.08
N PRO A 48 20.40 5.03 25.31
CA PRO A 48 20.06 6.35 24.81
C PRO A 48 19.90 6.43 23.29
N ILE A 49 20.80 5.80 22.53
CA ILE A 49 20.71 5.80 21.06
C ILE A 49 19.52 4.97 20.60
N THR A 50 19.25 3.84 21.26
CA THR A 50 18.07 3.00 20.97
C THR A 50 16.77 3.78 21.18
N LEU A 51 16.66 4.58 22.24
CA LEU A 51 15.49 5.42 22.48
C LEU A 51 15.23 6.42 21.34
N VAL A 52 16.27 7.00 20.76
CA VAL A 52 16.15 7.89 19.60
C VAL A 52 15.49 7.15 18.43
N VAL A 53 15.96 5.94 18.12
CA VAL A 53 15.40 5.13 17.04
C VAL A 53 13.93 4.78 17.33
N VAL A 54 13.63 4.28 18.51
CA VAL A 54 12.29 3.83 18.91
C VAL A 54 11.29 5.00 18.94
N CYS A 55 11.70 6.19 19.35
CA CYS A 55 10.83 7.36 19.40
C CYS A 55 10.54 7.96 18.02
N ILE A 56 11.51 7.92 17.10
CA ILE A 56 11.34 8.53 15.78
C ILE A 56 10.68 7.57 14.77
N THR A 57 10.92 6.26 14.88
CA THR A 57 10.38 5.28 13.91
C THR A 57 8.84 5.30 13.78
N PRO A 58 8.03 5.42 14.86
CA PRO A 58 6.58 5.52 14.72
C PRO A 58 6.11 6.69 13.87
N LEU A 59 6.92 7.75 13.73
CA LEU A 59 6.60 8.88 12.87
C LEU A 59 6.49 8.46 11.40
N SER A 60 7.27 7.48 10.96
CA SER A 60 7.17 6.95 9.59
C SER A 60 5.82 6.28 9.33
N LEU A 61 5.26 5.55 10.31
CA LEU A 61 3.94 4.95 10.22
C LEU A 61 2.83 6.00 10.15
N VAL A 62 2.93 7.06 10.95
CA VAL A 62 1.96 8.16 10.93
C VAL A 62 1.95 8.83 9.57
N VAL A 63 3.12 9.14 9.02
CA VAL A 63 3.25 9.76 7.68
C VAL A 63 2.72 8.81 6.59
N ALA A 64 3.11 7.53 6.63
CA ALA A 64 2.63 6.54 5.67
C ALA A 64 1.11 6.37 5.72
N SER A 65 0.53 6.26 6.93
CA SER A 65 -0.92 6.12 7.13
C SER A 65 -1.69 7.34 6.65
N PHE A 66 -1.17 8.54 6.90
CA PHE A 66 -1.79 9.78 6.42
C PHE A 66 -1.83 9.84 4.89
N LEU A 67 -0.70 9.54 4.24
CA LEU A 67 -0.61 9.53 2.78
C LEU A 67 -1.48 8.42 2.16
N ALA A 68 -1.46 7.22 2.74
CA ALA A 68 -2.28 6.10 2.29
C ALA A 68 -3.78 6.41 2.35
N LYS A 69 -4.27 7.00 3.45
CA LYS A 69 -5.67 7.42 3.57
C LYS A 69 -6.06 8.46 2.52
N ARG A 70 -5.19 9.43 2.26
CA ARG A 70 -5.43 10.45 1.23
C ARG A 70 -5.44 9.84 -0.17
N SER A 71 -4.47 9.00 -0.47
CA SER A 71 -4.38 8.27 -1.74
C SER A 71 -5.62 7.42 -1.98
N TYR A 72 -6.04 6.64 -0.98
CA TYR A 72 -7.22 5.78 -1.07
C TYR A 72 -8.50 6.57 -1.39
N GLY A 73 -8.73 7.71 -0.73
CA GLY A 73 -9.88 8.57 -1.01
C GLY A 73 -9.92 9.08 -2.46
N TYR A 74 -8.76 9.46 -2.99
CA TYR A 74 -8.67 9.88 -4.39
C TYR A 74 -8.83 8.72 -5.38
N PHE A 75 -8.30 7.54 -5.10
CA PHE A 75 -8.52 6.35 -5.93
C PHE A 75 -9.99 5.93 -5.96
N GLN A 76 -10.69 6.02 -4.83
CA GLN A 76 -12.12 5.75 -4.77
C GLN A 76 -12.91 6.75 -5.63
N SER A 77 -12.58 8.04 -5.54
CA SER A 77 -13.19 9.09 -6.38
C SER A 77 -12.87 8.86 -7.86
N GLN A 78 -11.63 8.49 -8.19
CA GLN A 78 -11.21 8.16 -9.56
C GLN A 78 -12.02 6.98 -10.10
N SER A 79 -12.22 5.93 -9.31
CA SER A 79 -13.00 4.76 -9.72
C SER A 79 -14.47 5.13 -10.00
N ALA A 80 -15.07 5.98 -9.17
CA ALA A 80 -16.44 6.45 -9.36
C ALA A 80 -16.59 7.29 -10.64
N VAL A 81 -15.70 8.26 -10.87
CA VAL A 81 -15.73 9.11 -12.08
C VAL A 81 -15.40 8.31 -13.34
N ARG A 82 -14.51 7.30 -13.24
CA ARG A 82 -14.26 6.37 -14.36
C ARG A 82 -15.48 5.55 -14.71
N GLY A 83 -16.25 5.09 -13.71
CA GLY A 83 -17.52 4.41 -13.93
C GLY A 83 -18.54 5.31 -14.67
N GLU A 84 -18.64 6.58 -14.26
CA GLU A 84 -19.48 7.58 -14.93
C GLU A 84 -19.04 7.82 -16.39
N GLN A 85 -17.73 7.96 -16.63
CA GLN A 85 -17.19 8.10 -17.98
C GLN A 85 -17.52 6.88 -18.85
N THR A 86 -17.36 5.67 -18.30
CA THR A 86 -17.66 4.43 -19.03
C THR A 86 -19.14 4.35 -19.38
N ALA A 87 -20.03 4.71 -18.46
CA ALA A 87 -21.47 4.74 -18.72
C ALA A 87 -21.83 5.75 -19.83
N LEU A 88 -21.26 6.95 -19.76
CA LEU A 88 -21.45 8.00 -20.78
C LEU A 88 -20.96 7.54 -22.16
N VAL A 89 -19.80 6.92 -22.24
CA VAL A 89 -19.25 6.38 -23.50
C VAL A 89 -20.17 5.29 -24.08
N ASN A 90 -20.65 4.37 -23.24
CA ASN A 90 -21.59 3.33 -23.70
C ASN A 90 -22.89 3.93 -24.22
N GLU A 91 -23.46 4.91 -23.51
CA GLU A 91 -24.65 5.62 -23.93
C GLU A 91 -24.45 6.33 -25.30
N MET A 92 -23.32 6.99 -25.49
CA MET A 92 -22.97 7.66 -26.74
C MET A 92 -22.79 6.67 -27.90
N ILE A 93 -22.18 5.51 -27.64
CA ILE A 93 -21.99 4.46 -28.66
C ILE A 93 -23.34 3.84 -29.04
N GLU A 94 -24.18 3.48 -28.07
CA GLU A 94 -25.48 2.91 -28.30
C GLU A 94 -26.44 3.90 -29.01
N GLY A 95 -26.35 5.18 -28.59
CA GLY A 95 -27.14 6.28 -29.15
C GLY A 95 -26.55 6.94 -30.41
N GLN A 96 -25.44 6.46 -30.98
CA GLN A 96 -24.67 7.14 -32.02
C GLN A 96 -25.53 7.56 -33.24
N LYS A 97 -26.46 6.69 -33.69
CA LYS A 97 -27.34 7.00 -34.81
C LYS A 97 -28.31 8.15 -34.52
N VAL A 98 -28.75 8.26 -33.27
CA VAL A 98 -29.63 9.34 -32.81
C VAL A 98 -28.86 10.64 -32.73
N VAL A 99 -27.67 10.62 -32.11
CA VAL A 99 -26.80 11.77 -32.01
C VAL A 99 -26.51 12.38 -33.39
N GLN A 100 -26.14 11.54 -34.37
CA GLN A 100 -25.88 11.96 -35.74
C GLN A 100 -27.14 12.47 -36.45
N ALA A 101 -28.31 11.82 -36.26
CA ALA A 101 -29.56 12.23 -36.91
C ALA A 101 -30.04 13.62 -36.45
N PHE A 102 -29.71 14.01 -35.22
CA PHE A 102 -30.10 15.29 -34.61
C PHE A 102 -28.96 16.33 -34.57
N GLY A 103 -27.74 15.97 -34.99
CA GLY A 103 -26.59 16.87 -35.04
C GLY A 103 -26.05 17.27 -33.65
N HIS A 104 -26.18 16.37 -32.63
CA HIS A 104 -25.79 16.63 -31.25
C HIS A 104 -24.34 16.15 -30.90
N GLU A 105 -23.46 16.00 -31.91
CA GLU A 105 -22.06 15.55 -31.69
C GLU A 105 -21.26 16.52 -30.82
N ALA A 106 -21.42 17.84 -31.02
CA ALA A 106 -20.71 18.84 -30.25
C ALA A 106 -21.12 18.86 -28.77
N GLU A 107 -22.39 18.65 -28.47
CA GLU A 107 -22.90 18.54 -27.10
C GLU A 107 -22.41 17.27 -26.42
N SER A 108 -22.42 16.15 -27.12
CA SER A 108 -21.88 14.87 -26.66
C SER A 108 -20.39 14.98 -26.33
N LEU A 109 -19.60 15.65 -27.20
CA LEU A 109 -18.18 15.90 -26.95
C LEU A 109 -17.96 16.78 -25.73
N THR A 110 -18.77 17.83 -25.56
CA THR A 110 -18.70 18.72 -24.39
C THR A 110 -18.99 17.97 -23.09
N ALA A 111 -20.00 17.10 -23.08
CA ALA A 111 -20.32 16.26 -21.93
C ALA A 111 -19.19 15.28 -21.59
N PHE A 112 -18.56 14.68 -22.61
CA PHE A 112 -17.41 13.81 -22.44
C PHE A 112 -16.22 14.58 -21.85
N ASP A 113 -15.91 15.76 -22.39
CA ASP A 113 -14.77 16.59 -21.93
C ASP A 113 -14.93 17.03 -20.48
N GLU A 114 -16.15 17.32 -20.04
CA GLU A 114 -16.43 17.65 -18.63
C GLU A 114 -16.13 16.47 -17.69
N VAL A 115 -16.64 15.29 -18.01
CA VAL A 115 -16.37 14.07 -17.20
C VAL A 115 -14.89 13.71 -17.25
N ASN A 116 -14.26 13.79 -18.43
CA ASN A 116 -12.84 13.51 -18.61
C ASN A 116 -11.95 14.49 -17.83
N GLY A 117 -12.30 15.78 -17.81
CA GLY A 117 -11.60 16.78 -17.00
C GLY A 117 -11.68 16.47 -15.49
N ARG A 118 -12.85 16.08 -14.98
CA ARG A 118 -12.98 15.61 -13.58
C ARG A 118 -12.16 14.36 -13.30
N LEU A 119 -12.14 13.41 -14.24
CA LEU A 119 -11.33 12.20 -14.12
C LEU A 119 -9.83 12.51 -14.09
N GLN A 120 -9.38 13.44 -14.94
CA GLN A 120 -8.00 13.91 -14.96
C GLN A 120 -7.60 14.48 -13.60
N ASP A 121 -8.40 15.38 -13.03
CA ASP A 121 -8.11 16.03 -11.75
C ASP A 121 -7.98 15.04 -10.59
N VAL A 122 -8.93 14.11 -10.47
CA VAL A 122 -8.88 13.11 -9.39
C VAL A 122 -7.77 12.11 -9.61
N SER A 123 -7.47 11.73 -10.86
CA SER A 123 -6.38 10.83 -11.22
C SER A 123 -5.01 11.42 -10.89
N LEU A 124 -4.79 12.69 -11.22
CA LEU A 124 -3.54 13.39 -10.88
C LEU A 124 -3.32 13.41 -9.38
N LYS A 125 -4.35 13.72 -8.59
CA LYS A 125 -4.26 13.72 -7.12
C LYS A 125 -4.01 12.32 -6.57
N ALA A 126 -4.70 11.29 -7.08
CA ALA A 126 -4.50 9.90 -6.67
C ALA A 126 -3.05 9.45 -6.90
N ILE A 127 -2.53 9.67 -8.11
CA ILE A 127 -1.16 9.33 -8.50
C ILE A 127 -0.14 10.13 -7.68
N PHE A 128 -0.36 11.43 -7.48
CA PHE A 128 0.53 12.28 -6.71
C PHE A 128 0.69 11.76 -5.27
N PHE A 129 -0.42 11.57 -4.54
CA PHE A 129 -0.36 11.08 -3.16
C PHE A 129 0.19 9.65 -3.05
N SER A 130 -0.15 8.78 -4.01
CA SER A 130 0.40 7.43 -4.07
C SER A 130 1.92 7.45 -4.29
N SER A 131 2.39 8.24 -5.24
CA SER A 131 3.82 8.35 -5.55
C SER A 131 4.63 9.02 -4.43
N LEU A 132 4.01 9.88 -3.62
CA LEU A 132 4.65 10.57 -2.51
C LEU A 132 4.91 9.65 -1.31
N THR A 133 4.20 8.52 -1.19
CA THR A 133 4.30 7.62 -0.05
C THR A 133 5.72 7.09 0.16
N ASN A 134 6.35 6.56 -0.88
CA ASN A 134 7.71 6.01 -0.80
C ASN A 134 8.78 7.08 -0.51
N PRO A 135 8.84 8.23 -1.20
CA PRO A 135 9.78 9.29 -0.86
C PRO A 135 9.60 9.83 0.56
N ALA A 136 8.36 10.00 1.01
CA ALA A 136 8.08 10.54 2.33
C ALA A 136 8.54 9.58 3.45
N THR A 137 8.26 8.28 3.32
CA THR A 137 8.74 7.28 4.29
C THR A 137 10.26 7.16 4.29
N ARG A 138 10.91 7.20 3.13
CA ARG A 138 12.38 7.25 3.04
C ARG A 138 12.95 8.50 3.68
N PHE A 139 12.31 9.64 3.51
CA PHE A 139 12.75 10.89 4.14
C PHE A 139 12.71 10.79 5.68
N VAL A 140 11.63 10.25 6.24
CA VAL A 140 11.54 10.01 7.70
C VAL A 140 12.62 9.04 8.17
N ASN A 141 12.83 7.93 7.45
CA ASN A 141 13.87 6.97 7.78
C ASN A 141 15.28 7.59 7.73
N ASN A 142 15.54 8.49 6.78
CA ASN A 142 16.80 9.24 6.73
C ASN A 142 16.96 10.20 7.91
N ILE A 143 15.87 10.77 8.43
CA ILE A 143 15.90 11.56 9.68
C ILE A 143 16.28 10.66 10.86
N VAL A 144 15.71 9.46 10.97
CA VAL A 144 16.11 8.47 11.99
C VAL A 144 17.60 8.18 11.87
N TYR A 145 18.07 7.88 10.68
CA TYR A 145 19.47 7.57 10.41
C TYR A 145 20.42 8.72 10.75
N ALA A 146 20.06 9.95 10.36
CA ALA A 146 20.81 11.15 10.72
C ALA A 146 20.80 11.41 12.23
N GLY A 147 19.68 11.20 12.92
CA GLY A 147 19.56 11.30 14.37
C GLY A 147 20.48 10.32 15.10
N VAL A 148 20.47 9.06 14.67
CA VAL A 148 21.39 8.03 15.20
C VAL A 148 22.84 8.41 14.94
N GLY A 149 23.16 8.88 13.72
CA GLY A 149 24.50 9.32 13.36
C GLY A 149 25.00 10.50 14.22
N LEU A 150 24.16 11.51 14.43
CA LEU A 150 24.47 12.69 15.23
C LEU A 150 24.67 12.33 16.72
N VAL A 151 23.69 11.65 17.30
CA VAL A 151 23.77 11.27 18.73
C VAL A 151 24.92 10.29 18.96
N GLY A 152 25.06 9.30 18.08
CA GLY A 152 26.14 8.32 18.12
C GLY A 152 27.53 8.95 17.96
N ALA A 153 27.69 9.93 17.06
CA ALA A 153 28.94 10.67 16.89
C ALA A 153 29.31 11.44 18.18
N VAL A 154 28.36 12.11 18.84
CA VAL A 154 28.58 12.79 20.11
C VAL A 154 29.03 11.79 21.20
N TYR A 155 28.41 10.62 21.28
CA TYR A 155 28.81 9.58 22.20
C TYR A 155 30.19 9.00 21.86
N ALA A 156 30.54 8.84 20.60
CA ALA A 156 31.85 8.37 20.16
C ALA A 156 32.95 9.38 20.52
N VAL A 157 32.73 10.68 20.30
CA VAL A 157 33.70 11.74 20.69
C VAL A 157 33.91 11.80 22.22
N ARG A 158 32.87 11.51 23.00
CA ARG A 158 32.94 11.43 24.44
C ARG A 158 33.53 10.11 24.98
N GLY A 159 33.92 9.20 24.10
CA GLY A 159 34.46 7.88 24.46
C GLY A 159 33.42 6.87 24.95
N GLY A 160 32.13 7.17 24.82
CA GLY A 160 31.05 6.28 25.26
C GLY A 160 30.78 5.11 24.33
N ILE A 161 31.10 5.22 23.04
CA ILE A 161 31.04 4.15 22.05
C ILE A 161 32.21 4.26 21.07
N THR A 162 32.55 3.14 20.43
CA THR A 162 33.55 3.10 19.35
C THR A 162 32.91 3.46 17.99
N ILE A 163 33.75 3.83 17.02
CA ILE A 163 33.29 4.06 15.62
C ILE A 163 32.68 2.78 15.04
N GLY A 164 33.22 1.61 15.39
CA GLY A 164 32.66 0.32 14.97
C GLY A 164 31.25 0.10 15.52
N GLN A 165 31.02 0.38 16.80
CA GLN A 165 29.70 0.31 17.42
C GLN A 165 28.71 1.29 16.76
N LEU A 166 29.14 2.52 16.43
CA LEU A 166 28.28 3.46 15.70
C LEU A 166 27.86 2.89 14.34
N SER A 167 28.76 2.26 13.60
CA SER A 167 28.44 1.63 12.31
C SER A 167 27.44 0.47 12.46
N VAL A 168 27.58 -0.32 13.54
CA VAL A 168 26.64 -1.39 13.90
C VAL A 168 25.25 -0.81 14.23
N PHE A 169 25.20 0.28 15.02
CA PHE A 169 23.95 0.97 15.33
C PHE A 169 23.22 1.49 14.10
N LEU A 170 23.94 2.10 13.16
CA LEU A 170 23.37 2.56 11.90
C LEU A 170 22.78 1.41 11.07
N SER A 171 23.45 0.25 11.10
CA SER A 171 22.95 -0.96 10.44
C SER A 171 21.68 -1.50 11.12
N TYR A 172 21.65 -1.54 12.44
CA TYR A 172 20.47 -1.97 13.20
C TYR A 172 19.30 -0.99 13.05
N ALA A 173 19.53 0.31 13.07
CA ALA A 173 18.49 1.31 12.82
C ALA A 173 17.83 1.11 11.44
N ASN A 174 18.65 0.81 10.43
CA ASN A 174 18.16 0.53 9.09
C ASN A 174 17.35 -0.78 9.02
N GLN A 175 17.81 -1.84 9.70
CA GLN A 175 17.08 -3.10 9.77
C GLN A 175 15.79 -2.98 10.59
N TYR A 176 15.79 -2.22 11.67
CA TYR A 176 14.63 -1.97 12.50
C TYR A 176 13.51 -1.25 11.75
N THR A 177 13.85 -0.31 10.85
CA THR A 177 12.85 0.46 10.11
C THR A 177 12.23 -0.28 8.92
N LYS A 178 12.88 -1.31 8.37
CA LYS A 178 12.38 -2.07 7.21
C LYS A 178 10.99 -2.67 7.40
N PRO A 179 10.70 -3.45 8.47
CA PRO A 179 9.39 -4.06 8.66
C PRO A 179 8.26 -3.04 8.75
N PHE A 180 8.51 -1.84 9.28
CA PHE A 180 7.50 -0.78 9.35
C PHE A 180 7.12 -0.24 7.96
N ASN A 181 8.04 -0.27 7.00
CA ASN A 181 7.73 0.13 5.62
C ASN A 181 6.96 -0.98 4.87
N GLU A 182 7.16 -2.24 5.25
CA GLU A 182 6.54 -3.41 4.62
C GLU A 182 5.16 -3.75 5.19
N ILE A 183 4.81 -3.22 6.36
CA ILE A 183 3.57 -3.56 7.07
C ILE A 183 2.31 -3.30 6.21
N SER A 184 2.34 -2.27 5.37
CA SER A 184 1.22 -1.93 4.50
C SER A 184 1.01 -2.97 3.39
N SER A 185 2.08 -3.50 2.82
CA SER A 185 1.99 -4.58 1.81
C SER A 185 1.52 -5.89 2.44
N VAL A 186 2.02 -6.24 3.62
CA VAL A 186 1.58 -7.42 4.37
C VAL A 186 0.09 -7.37 4.66
N VAL A 187 -0.42 -6.23 5.11
CA VAL A 187 -1.86 -6.06 5.37
C VAL A 187 -2.68 -6.22 4.09
N THR A 188 -2.20 -5.65 2.99
CA THR A 188 -2.89 -5.76 1.69
C THR A 188 -2.91 -7.20 1.19
N GLU A 189 -1.79 -7.93 1.27
CA GLU A 189 -1.71 -9.34 0.88
C GLU A 189 -2.66 -10.22 1.70
N LEU A 190 -2.69 -10.03 3.02
CA LEU A 190 -3.61 -10.74 3.89
C LEU A 190 -5.08 -10.41 3.59
N GLN A 191 -5.42 -9.14 3.29
CA GLN A 191 -6.77 -8.76 2.90
C GLN A 191 -7.18 -9.40 1.58
N ASN A 192 -6.30 -9.44 0.59
CA ASN A 192 -6.54 -10.10 -0.69
C ASN A 192 -6.75 -11.61 -0.50
N ALA A 193 -5.89 -12.25 0.29
CA ALA A 193 -6.03 -13.66 0.62
C ALA A 193 -7.37 -13.97 1.29
N LEU A 194 -7.78 -13.17 2.29
CA LEU A 194 -9.06 -13.32 2.95
C LEU A 194 -10.25 -13.10 2.02
N ALA A 195 -10.16 -12.14 1.09
CA ALA A 195 -11.20 -11.90 0.10
C ALA A 195 -11.33 -13.08 -0.89
N CYS A 196 -10.21 -13.69 -1.31
CA CYS A 196 -10.21 -14.90 -2.12
C CYS A 196 -10.81 -16.09 -1.35
N ALA A 197 -10.43 -16.27 -0.08
CA ALA A 197 -11.01 -17.29 0.78
C ALA A 197 -12.54 -17.15 0.90
N ALA A 198 -13.03 -15.94 1.16
CA ALA A 198 -14.47 -15.70 1.25
C ALA A 198 -15.20 -16.14 -0.03
N ARG A 199 -14.67 -15.81 -1.21
CA ARG A 199 -15.26 -16.24 -2.48
C ARG A 199 -15.24 -17.75 -2.68
N VAL A 200 -14.19 -18.43 -2.23
CA VAL A 200 -14.10 -19.90 -2.28
C VAL A 200 -15.11 -20.54 -1.33
N PHE A 201 -15.26 -20.02 -0.11
CA PHE A 201 -16.25 -20.51 0.85
C PHE A 201 -17.68 -20.25 0.37
N ASP A 202 -17.97 -19.07 -0.19
CA ASP A 202 -19.28 -18.77 -0.79
C ASP A 202 -19.64 -19.76 -1.91
N LEU A 203 -18.65 -20.27 -2.65
CA LEU A 203 -18.86 -21.28 -3.68
C LEU A 203 -19.11 -22.67 -3.06
N LEU A 204 -18.41 -23.02 -1.99
CA LEU A 204 -18.58 -24.31 -1.30
C LEU A 204 -19.91 -24.40 -0.56
N ASP A 205 -20.40 -23.28 -0.05
CA ASP A 205 -21.67 -23.17 0.69
C ASP A 205 -22.88 -22.94 -0.28
N ALA A 206 -22.63 -22.77 -1.57
CA ALA A 206 -23.69 -22.60 -2.56
C ALA A 206 -24.54 -23.88 -2.67
N ASP A 207 -25.86 -23.70 -2.70
CA ASP A 207 -26.81 -24.82 -2.86
C ASP A 207 -26.52 -25.63 -4.13
N ASN A 208 -26.53 -26.96 -4.01
CA ASN A 208 -26.40 -27.85 -5.15
C ASN A 208 -27.51 -27.58 -6.16
N GLN A 209 -27.17 -27.39 -7.42
CA GLN A 209 -28.17 -27.37 -8.48
C GLN A 209 -28.85 -28.74 -8.50
N VAL A 210 -30.12 -28.76 -8.11
CA VAL A 210 -30.96 -29.96 -8.27
C VAL A 210 -31.22 -30.12 -9.76
N PRO A 211 -31.03 -31.32 -10.33
CA PRO A 211 -31.28 -31.59 -11.75
C PRO A 211 -32.75 -31.44 -12.11
#